data_a2bd7c4224f122154cd56110647a4dc8
#
_entry.id   a2bd7c4224f122154cd56110647a4dc8
#
_cell.length_a   1.000
_cell.length_b   1.000
_cell.length_c   1.000
_cell.angle_alpha   90.00
_cell.angle_beta   90.00
_cell.angle_gamma   90.00
#
_symmetry.space_group_name_H-M   'P 1'
#
loop_
_entity.id
_entity.type
_entity.pdbx_description
1 polymer ?
#
loop_
_entity_poly.entity_id
_entity_poly.type
_entity_poly.pdbx_seq_one_letter_code
_entity_poly.pdbx_strand_id
1 'polypeptide(L)'
;MAESDDRRQRDRRTFFREAFTKLVQPVAEYLDTQIGPHLPAEKFLLRPPGALPEAVFLQTCLRCGNCVDSCPADAIQPLQSDQPDLAETPYIDPNDQPCVVCDSLECMQVCPSGALQKLSVHEIQIGLAEVNYDICLRSNGVDCLDCVDSCPIGEKAIRLDSEKRVEVLPVGCVGCGVCQYECPTTPKSIVIQPIQEYTEA
;
A
#
# COMPACT_ATOMS: atom_id res chain seq x y z
N MET A 1 -13.30 -60.01 29.55
CA MET A 1 -12.00 -59.46 29.97
C MET A 1 -11.26 -58.94 28.72
N ALA A 2 -11.73 -57.85 28.14
CA ALA A 2 -11.11 -57.26 26.92
C ALA A 2 -11.25 -55.72 26.88
N GLU A 3 -11.23 -55.05 28.04
CA GLU A 3 -11.40 -53.59 28.10
C GLU A 3 -10.16 -52.80 28.56
N SER A 4 -9.04 -53.48 28.81
CA SER A 4 -7.85 -52.82 29.40
C SER A 4 -6.76 -52.43 28.39
N ASP A 5 -6.86 -52.80 27.12
CA ASP A 5 -5.77 -52.57 26.13
C ASP A 5 -5.96 -51.29 25.26
N ASP A 6 -7.19 -50.83 25.11
CA ASP A 6 -7.49 -49.59 24.29
C ASP A 6 -7.13 -48.28 25.02
N ARG A 7 -7.14 -48.27 26.37
CA ARG A 7 -6.78 -47.10 27.17
C ARG A 7 -5.28 -46.77 27.13
N ARG A 8 -4.44 -47.81 26.98
CA ARG A 8 -2.98 -47.65 26.97
C ARG A 8 -2.43 -47.13 25.64
N GLN A 9 -3.13 -47.36 24.52
CA GLN A 9 -2.71 -46.89 23.20
C GLN A 9 -3.13 -45.44 22.99
N ARG A 10 -4.22 -44.97 23.57
CA ARG A 10 -4.69 -43.59 23.46
C ARG A 10 -3.79 -42.61 24.19
N ASP A 11 -3.27 -43.01 25.38
CA ASP A 11 -2.35 -42.17 26.16
C ASP A 11 -0.99 -41.92 25.49
N ARG A 12 -0.44 -42.90 24.79
CA ARG A 12 0.88 -42.75 24.15
C ARG A 12 0.85 -41.76 22.96
N ARG A 13 -0.19 -41.80 22.13
CA ARG A 13 -0.34 -40.91 20.99
C ARG A 13 -0.64 -39.48 21.42
N THR A 14 -1.43 -39.31 22.45
CA THR A 14 -1.75 -37.97 23.01
C THR A 14 -0.53 -37.39 23.70
N PHE A 15 0.21 -38.19 24.45
CA PHE A 15 1.44 -37.80 25.13
C PHE A 15 2.53 -37.33 24.13
N PHE A 16 2.75 -38.10 23.06
CA PHE A 16 3.72 -37.72 22.02
C PHE A 16 3.30 -36.44 21.27
N ARG A 17 2.03 -36.25 21.02
CA ARG A 17 1.50 -35.08 20.37
C ARG A 17 1.64 -33.83 21.24
N GLU A 18 1.31 -33.95 22.53
CA GLU A 18 1.47 -32.86 23.50
C GLU A 18 2.93 -32.54 23.80
N ALA A 19 3.78 -33.56 23.90
CA ALA A 19 5.21 -33.36 24.08
C ALA A 19 5.88 -32.72 22.86
N PHE A 20 5.48 -33.13 21.66
CA PHE A 20 5.98 -32.53 20.42
C PHE A 20 5.51 -31.08 20.25
N THR A 21 4.25 -30.77 20.56
CA THR A 21 3.72 -29.42 20.51
C THR A 21 4.43 -28.50 21.51
N LYS A 22 4.67 -28.98 22.75
CA LYS A 22 5.40 -28.21 23.77
C LYS A 22 6.88 -28.03 23.49
N LEU A 23 7.48 -28.90 22.68
CA LEU A 23 8.89 -28.80 22.28
C LEU A 23 9.08 -27.91 21.06
N VAL A 24 8.10 -27.88 20.15
CA VAL A 24 8.17 -27.13 18.88
C VAL A 24 7.61 -25.72 19.01
N GLN A 25 6.60 -25.49 19.89
CA GLN A 25 6.04 -24.16 20.11
C GLN A 25 7.10 -23.10 20.51
N PRO A 26 7.96 -23.31 21.50
CA PRO A 26 8.96 -22.29 21.86
C PRO A 26 10.02 -22.07 20.77
N VAL A 27 10.28 -23.08 19.93
CA VAL A 27 11.17 -22.93 18.77
C VAL A 27 10.48 -22.18 17.64
N ALA A 28 9.20 -22.42 17.40
CA ALA A 28 8.40 -21.66 16.44
C ALA A 28 8.23 -20.19 16.88
N GLU A 29 7.94 -19.94 18.16
CA GLU A 29 7.86 -18.60 18.74
C GLU A 29 9.22 -17.88 18.75
N TYR A 30 10.32 -18.61 18.99
CA TYR A 30 11.67 -18.07 18.91
C TYR A 30 12.05 -17.75 17.45
N LEU A 31 11.68 -18.59 16.49
CA LEU A 31 11.88 -18.35 15.06
C LEU A 31 10.99 -17.20 14.56
N ASP A 32 9.74 -17.10 14.99
CA ASP A 32 8.87 -15.97 14.70
C ASP A 32 9.39 -14.64 15.28
N THR A 33 10.05 -14.69 16.46
CA THR A 33 10.60 -13.49 17.10
C THR A 33 11.98 -13.10 16.55
N GLN A 34 12.77 -14.05 16.02
CA GLN A 34 14.12 -13.82 15.50
C GLN A 34 14.19 -13.80 13.97
N ILE A 35 13.27 -14.47 13.29
CA ILE A 35 13.18 -14.56 11.82
C ILE A 35 11.85 -13.93 11.31
N GLY A 36 10.95 -13.56 12.24
CA GLY A 36 9.86 -12.65 11.93
C GLY A 36 10.45 -11.41 11.25
N PRO A 37 9.80 -10.82 10.24
CA PRO A 37 10.45 -10.07 9.20
C PRO A 37 11.22 -8.86 9.74
N HIS A 38 12.50 -9.08 10.10
CA HIS A 38 13.55 -8.07 10.08
C HIS A 38 14.07 -7.85 8.64
N LEU A 39 13.30 -8.24 7.64
CA LEU A 39 13.30 -7.47 6.42
C LEU A 39 12.69 -6.14 6.84
N PRO A 40 13.44 -5.01 6.78
CA PRO A 40 12.77 -3.73 6.82
C PRO A 40 11.69 -3.89 5.78
N ALA A 41 10.41 -3.79 6.20
CA ALA A 41 9.37 -3.51 5.25
C ALA A 41 9.89 -2.24 4.59
N GLU A 42 10.50 -2.38 3.42
CA GLU A 42 10.75 -1.24 2.56
C GLU A 42 9.37 -0.63 2.46
N LYS A 43 9.17 0.44 3.22
CA LYS A 43 7.94 1.21 3.11
C LYS A 43 8.01 1.74 1.71
N PHE A 44 7.39 1.02 0.80
CA PHE A 44 7.27 1.48 -0.57
C PHE A 44 6.59 2.82 -0.51
N LEU A 45 7.36 3.84 -0.81
CA LEU A 45 6.91 5.23 -0.73
C LEU A 45 6.11 5.55 -1.99
N LEU A 46 4.97 6.19 -1.81
CA LEU A 46 4.26 6.77 -2.96
C LEU A 46 5.01 8.02 -3.38
N ARG A 47 5.57 7.97 -4.58
CA ARG A 47 6.29 9.10 -5.18
C ARG A 47 5.32 10.05 -5.88
N PRO A 48 5.66 11.34 -6.02
CA PRO A 48 4.86 12.28 -6.78
C PRO A 48 4.63 11.82 -8.22
N PRO A 49 3.58 12.33 -8.90
CA PRO A 49 3.33 12.06 -10.31
C PRO A 49 4.58 12.21 -11.18
N GLY A 50 4.74 11.29 -12.12
CA GLY A 50 5.85 11.32 -13.08
C GLY A 50 7.21 10.89 -12.51
N ALA A 51 7.28 10.40 -11.28
CA ALA A 51 8.53 9.92 -10.71
C ALA A 51 9.13 8.79 -11.54
N LEU A 52 10.45 8.86 -11.73
CA LEU A 52 11.24 7.78 -12.31
C LEU A 52 11.19 6.53 -11.42
N PRO A 53 11.55 5.35 -11.94
CA PRO A 53 11.77 4.16 -11.14
C PRO A 53 12.63 4.45 -9.91
N GLU A 54 12.29 3.88 -8.75
CA GLU A 54 12.83 4.30 -7.44
C GLU A 54 14.36 4.42 -7.43
N ALA A 55 15.07 3.42 -7.94
CA ALA A 55 16.53 3.44 -7.97
C ALA A 55 17.11 4.61 -8.80
N VAL A 56 16.45 4.94 -9.92
CA VAL A 56 16.84 6.06 -10.79
C VAL A 56 16.39 7.38 -10.18
N PHE A 57 15.20 7.40 -9.58
CA PHE A 57 14.65 8.56 -8.88
C PHE A 57 15.60 9.04 -7.78
N LEU A 58 16.06 8.15 -6.91
CA LEU A 58 16.96 8.48 -5.79
C LEU A 58 18.30 9.06 -6.26
N GLN A 59 18.79 8.60 -7.43
CA GLN A 59 20.03 9.10 -8.02
C GLN A 59 19.84 10.46 -8.73
N THR A 60 18.63 10.73 -9.23
CA THR A 60 18.31 11.89 -10.07
C THR A 60 17.72 13.05 -9.27
N CYS A 61 17.02 12.75 -8.18
CA CYS A 61 16.36 13.75 -7.35
C CYS A 61 17.38 14.63 -6.61
N LEU A 62 17.30 15.93 -6.84
CA LEU A 62 18.17 16.94 -6.18
C LEU A 62 17.69 17.32 -4.77
N ARG A 63 16.56 16.80 -4.30
CA ARG A 63 15.95 17.16 -3.00
C ARG A 63 15.74 18.67 -2.82
N CYS A 64 15.49 19.38 -3.93
CA CYS A 64 15.42 20.83 -3.95
C CYS A 64 14.12 21.43 -3.40
N GLY A 65 13.10 20.59 -3.11
CA GLY A 65 11.80 21.03 -2.55
C GLY A 65 10.84 21.66 -3.57
N ASN A 66 11.23 21.97 -4.79
CA ASN A 66 10.37 22.68 -5.75
C ASN A 66 9.01 22.01 -5.97
N CYS A 67 8.96 20.65 -6.03
CA CYS A 67 7.71 19.92 -6.19
C CYS A 67 6.83 19.97 -4.93
N VAL A 68 7.44 20.12 -3.75
CA VAL A 68 6.73 20.34 -2.49
C VAL A 68 6.06 21.70 -2.51
N ASP A 69 6.84 22.76 -2.77
CA ASP A 69 6.39 24.16 -2.74
C ASP A 69 5.34 24.47 -3.83
N SER A 70 5.37 23.72 -4.95
CA SER A 70 4.44 23.92 -6.06
C SER A 70 3.14 23.11 -5.96
N CYS A 71 3.02 22.24 -4.97
CA CYS A 71 1.83 21.39 -4.86
C CYS A 71 0.63 22.19 -4.32
N PRO A 72 -0.45 22.42 -5.12
CA PRO A 72 -1.57 23.24 -4.67
C PRO A 72 -2.42 22.58 -3.58
N ALA A 73 -2.24 21.27 -3.34
CA ALA A 73 -2.93 20.50 -2.31
C ALA A 73 -2.04 20.18 -1.11
N ASP A 74 -0.79 20.64 -1.08
CA ASP A 74 0.19 20.32 -0.04
C ASP A 74 0.40 18.80 0.17
N ALA A 75 0.12 18.01 -0.88
CA ALA A 75 0.16 16.54 -0.81
C ALA A 75 1.58 15.97 -0.83
N ILE A 76 2.57 16.73 -1.31
CA ILE A 76 3.95 16.29 -1.42
C ILE A 76 4.72 16.78 -0.21
N GLN A 77 5.32 15.84 0.53
CA GLN A 77 6.09 16.14 1.73
C GLN A 77 7.54 15.68 1.57
N PRO A 78 8.52 16.37 2.18
CA PRO A 78 9.90 15.86 2.27
C PRO A 78 9.96 14.74 3.30
N LEU A 79 10.55 13.61 2.91
CA LEU A 79 10.63 12.43 3.77
C LEU A 79 11.61 12.66 4.93
N GLN A 80 11.13 12.52 6.15
CA GLN A 80 11.97 12.48 7.33
C GLN A 80 12.50 11.07 7.53
N SER A 81 13.78 10.85 7.30
CA SER A 81 14.42 9.52 7.36
C SER A 81 15.85 9.63 7.88
N ASP A 82 16.26 8.63 8.67
CA ASP A 82 17.64 8.45 9.11
C ASP A 82 18.53 7.87 7.99
N GLN A 83 17.93 7.38 6.91
CA GLN A 83 18.64 6.88 5.74
C GLN A 83 18.99 8.05 4.82
N PRO A 84 20.31 8.35 4.61
CA PRO A 84 20.74 9.52 3.85
C PRO A 84 20.20 9.54 2.40
N ASP A 85 20.05 8.36 1.79
CA ASP A 85 19.58 8.23 0.42
C ASP A 85 18.10 8.53 0.26
N LEU A 86 17.32 8.40 1.32
CA LEU A 86 15.88 8.66 1.35
C LEU A 86 15.51 10.03 1.94
N ALA A 87 16.35 10.54 2.85
CA ALA A 87 16.08 11.81 3.54
C ALA A 87 15.82 12.95 2.54
N GLU A 88 14.83 13.80 2.86
CA GLU A 88 14.40 14.96 2.09
C GLU A 88 13.90 14.64 0.66
N THR A 89 13.74 13.35 0.31
CA THR A 89 13.11 13.00 -0.96
C THR A 89 11.59 13.19 -0.88
N PRO A 90 10.92 13.68 -1.95
CA PRO A 90 9.49 13.92 -1.93
C PRO A 90 8.69 12.61 -1.94
N TYR A 91 7.65 12.56 -1.11
CA TYR A 91 6.70 11.44 -1.04
C TYR A 91 5.29 11.96 -0.78
N ILE A 92 4.30 11.08 -0.90
CA ILE A 92 2.89 11.35 -0.61
C ILE A 92 2.42 10.32 0.42
N ASP A 93 1.76 10.77 1.49
CA ASP A 93 1.00 9.91 2.41
C ASP A 93 -0.50 10.14 2.20
N PRO A 94 -1.22 9.19 1.57
CA PRO A 94 -2.65 9.34 1.35
C PRO A 94 -3.51 9.39 2.62
N ASN A 95 -2.96 9.00 3.78
CA ASN A 95 -3.71 9.11 5.03
C ASN A 95 -3.67 10.53 5.59
N ASP A 96 -2.68 11.32 5.22
CA ASP A 96 -2.53 12.72 5.61
C ASP A 96 -3.13 13.63 4.53
N GLN A 97 -2.55 13.64 3.32
CA GLN A 97 -3.02 14.43 2.20
C GLN A 97 -2.75 13.70 0.86
N PRO A 98 -3.80 13.28 0.13
CA PRO A 98 -3.65 12.61 -1.15
C PRO A 98 -3.32 13.57 -2.29
N CYS A 99 -2.79 13.03 -3.40
CA CYS A 99 -2.67 13.77 -4.64
C CYS A 99 -4.05 14.03 -5.26
N VAL A 100 -4.41 15.28 -5.49
CA VAL A 100 -5.70 15.65 -6.08
C VAL A 100 -5.72 15.60 -7.62
N VAL A 101 -4.62 15.19 -8.25
CA VAL A 101 -4.46 15.14 -9.70
C VAL A 101 -4.83 16.50 -10.33
N CYS A 102 -4.17 17.57 -9.90
CA CYS A 102 -4.43 18.92 -10.37
C CYS A 102 -4.19 19.08 -11.88
N ASP A 103 -4.95 19.96 -12.52
CA ASP A 103 -4.95 20.13 -13.98
C ASP A 103 -3.57 20.46 -14.57
N SER A 104 -2.79 21.27 -13.86
CA SER A 104 -1.46 21.71 -14.30
C SER A 104 -0.34 20.71 -14.03
N LEU A 105 -0.55 19.76 -13.10
CA LEU A 105 0.50 18.82 -12.64
C LEU A 105 1.83 19.53 -12.38
N GLU A 106 1.79 20.62 -11.62
CA GLU A 106 2.89 21.58 -11.47
C GLU A 106 4.17 20.93 -10.91
N CYS A 107 4.03 19.95 -10.03
CA CYS A 107 5.17 19.22 -9.48
C CYS A 107 6.11 18.64 -10.56
N MET A 108 5.54 18.17 -11.68
CA MET A 108 6.32 17.68 -12.81
C MET A 108 6.92 18.83 -13.64
N GLN A 109 6.25 19.99 -13.70
CA GLN A 109 6.70 21.13 -14.49
C GLN A 109 7.93 21.81 -13.89
N VAL A 110 8.01 21.84 -12.55
CA VAL A 110 9.05 22.56 -11.81
C VAL A 110 10.28 21.71 -11.49
N CYS A 111 10.27 20.41 -11.83
CA CYS A 111 11.38 19.52 -11.52
C CYS A 111 12.60 19.78 -12.41
N PRO A 112 13.71 20.38 -11.90
CA PRO A 112 14.84 20.77 -12.72
C PRO A 112 15.73 19.61 -13.13
N SER A 113 15.71 18.51 -12.36
CA SER A 113 16.55 17.34 -12.62
C SER A 113 15.90 16.32 -13.56
N GLY A 114 14.59 16.43 -13.80
CA GLY A 114 13.83 15.43 -14.54
C GLY A 114 13.54 14.15 -13.75
N ALA A 115 13.76 14.15 -12.43
CA ALA A 115 13.36 13.04 -11.56
C ALA A 115 11.85 12.83 -11.58
N LEU A 116 11.08 13.90 -11.83
CA LEU A 116 9.66 13.85 -12.18
C LEU A 116 9.52 14.19 -13.67
N GLN A 117 9.06 13.22 -14.44
CA GLN A 117 8.85 13.37 -15.88
C GLN A 117 7.50 14.02 -16.17
N LYS A 118 7.42 14.80 -17.26
CA LYS A 118 6.17 15.44 -17.71
C LYS A 118 5.32 14.41 -18.44
N LEU A 119 4.27 13.96 -17.78
CA LEU A 119 3.30 12.98 -18.27
C LEU A 119 1.89 13.60 -18.33
N SER A 120 1.03 13.05 -19.17
CA SER A 120 -0.40 13.34 -19.11
C SER A 120 -1.04 12.61 -17.93
N VAL A 121 -2.22 13.05 -17.49
CA VAL A 121 -2.97 12.43 -16.37
C VAL A 121 -3.15 10.92 -16.56
N HIS A 122 -3.35 10.46 -17.79
CA HIS A 122 -3.57 9.05 -18.10
C HIS A 122 -2.29 8.20 -18.09
N GLU A 123 -1.13 8.82 -18.05
CA GLU A 123 0.18 8.16 -18.01
C GLU A 123 0.76 8.15 -16.59
N ILE A 124 0.12 8.88 -15.65
CA ILE A 124 0.56 8.90 -14.26
C ILE A 124 0.31 7.53 -13.63
N GLN A 125 1.33 7.04 -12.93
CA GLN A 125 1.27 5.80 -12.15
C GLN A 125 1.99 6.02 -10.81
N ILE A 126 1.26 6.52 -9.81
CA ILE A 126 1.76 6.69 -8.43
C ILE A 126 1.70 5.36 -7.69
N GLY A 127 0.65 4.61 -7.92
CA GLY A 127 0.34 3.33 -7.30
C GLY A 127 -0.92 2.71 -7.88
N LEU A 128 -1.45 1.70 -7.22
CA LEU A 128 -2.72 1.06 -7.55
C LEU A 128 -3.56 0.92 -6.28
N ALA A 129 -4.84 1.30 -6.35
CA ALA A 129 -5.76 1.08 -5.25
C ALA A 129 -6.16 -0.39 -5.14
N GLU A 130 -6.11 -0.93 -3.93
CA GLU A 130 -6.58 -2.27 -3.59
C GLU A 130 -7.68 -2.20 -2.55
N VAL A 131 -8.75 -2.98 -2.76
CA VAL A 131 -9.91 -3.02 -1.86
C VAL A 131 -9.88 -4.29 -1.02
N ASN A 132 -9.93 -4.13 0.31
CA ASN A 132 -10.24 -5.22 1.23
C ASN A 132 -11.75 -5.31 1.42
N TYR A 133 -12.37 -6.26 0.74
CA TYR A 133 -13.81 -6.47 0.75
C TYR A 133 -14.36 -6.92 2.11
N ASP A 134 -13.54 -7.54 2.97
CA ASP A 134 -13.97 -8.05 4.27
C ASP A 134 -14.37 -6.92 5.22
N ILE A 135 -13.73 -5.75 5.09
CA ILE A 135 -13.97 -4.59 5.93
C ILE A 135 -14.60 -3.40 5.18
N CYS A 136 -14.79 -3.52 3.86
CA CYS A 136 -15.44 -2.48 3.06
C CYS A 136 -16.91 -2.36 3.43
N LEU A 137 -17.36 -1.17 3.81
CA LEU A 137 -18.75 -0.92 4.18
C LEU A 137 -19.72 -1.29 3.07
N ARG A 138 -19.41 -0.92 1.82
CA ARG A 138 -20.23 -1.24 0.66
C ARG A 138 -20.40 -2.74 0.47
N SER A 139 -19.34 -3.52 0.60
CA SER A 139 -19.36 -4.97 0.48
C SER A 139 -20.13 -5.65 1.63
N ASN A 140 -20.24 -4.97 2.77
CA ASN A 140 -20.99 -5.44 3.94
C ASN A 140 -22.40 -4.86 4.04
N GLY A 141 -22.97 -4.38 2.92
CA GLY A 141 -24.38 -3.98 2.81
C GLY A 141 -24.70 -2.57 3.29
N VAL A 142 -23.69 -1.75 3.62
CA VAL A 142 -23.86 -0.33 3.94
C VAL A 142 -23.79 0.48 2.65
N ASP A 143 -24.67 1.45 2.48
CA ASP A 143 -24.67 2.33 1.30
C ASP A 143 -23.56 3.39 1.44
N CYS A 144 -22.34 3.00 1.06
CA CYS A 144 -21.14 3.84 1.08
C CYS A 144 -20.56 3.93 -0.34
N LEU A 145 -20.32 5.16 -0.81
CA LEU A 145 -19.78 5.48 -2.13
C LEU A 145 -18.61 6.46 -2.08
N ASP A 146 -18.12 6.82 -0.88
CA ASP A 146 -17.16 7.90 -0.67
C ASP A 146 -15.93 7.79 -1.57
N CYS A 147 -15.37 6.58 -1.74
CA CYS A 147 -14.22 6.35 -2.61
C CYS A 147 -14.54 6.44 -4.12
N VAL A 148 -15.80 6.15 -4.52
CA VAL A 148 -16.25 6.22 -5.91
C VAL A 148 -16.55 7.67 -6.29
N ASP A 149 -17.30 8.36 -5.43
CA ASP A 149 -17.78 9.73 -5.69
C ASP A 149 -16.63 10.75 -5.67
N SER A 150 -15.61 10.53 -4.84
CA SER A 150 -14.47 11.45 -4.71
C SER A 150 -13.32 11.19 -5.69
N CYS A 151 -13.39 10.13 -6.50
CA CYS A 151 -12.30 9.81 -7.42
C CYS A 151 -12.12 10.89 -8.51
N PRO A 152 -10.94 11.54 -8.62
CA PRO A 152 -10.73 12.59 -9.62
C PRO A 152 -10.71 12.08 -11.06
N ILE A 153 -10.48 10.76 -11.25
CA ILE A 153 -10.51 10.12 -12.59
C ILE A 153 -11.91 9.58 -12.91
N GLY A 154 -12.75 9.40 -11.89
CA GLY A 154 -14.13 8.93 -12.03
C GLY A 154 -14.22 7.45 -12.43
N GLU A 155 -15.31 7.12 -13.13
CA GLU A 155 -15.69 5.74 -13.48
C GLU A 155 -14.65 4.97 -14.30
N LYS A 156 -13.68 5.64 -14.90
CA LYS A 156 -12.58 5.00 -15.61
C LYS A 156 -11.57 4.33 -14.66
N ALA A 157 -11.50 4.79 -13.42
CA ALA A 157 -10.58 4.29 -12.39
C ALA A 157 -11.26 3.46 -11.32
N ILE A 158 -12.48 3.86 -10.90
CA ILE A 158 -13.21 3.19 -9.83
C ILE A 158 -14.72 3.31 -10.10
N ARG A 159 -15.45 2.22 -9.89
CA ARG A 159 -16.89 2.15 -10.11
C ARG A 159 -17.53 1.06 -9.26
N LEU A 160 -18.82 0.87 -9.37
CA LEU A 160 -19.49 -0.32 -8.86
C LEU A 160 -19.57 -1.41 -9.94
N ASP A 161 -19.29 -2.64 -9.56
CA ASP A 161 -19.50 -3.82 -10.40
C ASP A 161 -20.99 -4.21 -10.49
N SER A 162 -21.30 -5.28 -11.21
CA SER A 162 -22.67 -5.80 -11.36
C SER A 162 -23.30 -6.27 -10.04
N GLU A 163 -22.51 -6.58 -9.03
CA GLU A 163 -22.92 -6.97 -7.69
C GLU A 163 -22.97 -5.78 -6.72
N LYS A 164 -22.80 -4.56 -7.25
CA LYS A 164 -22.76 -3.30 -6.50
C LYS A 164 -21.61 -3.22 -5.49
N ARG A 165 -20.50 -3.93 -5.73
CA ARG A 165 -19.25 -3.81 -4.97
C ARG A 165 -18.33 -2.80 -5.65
N VAL A 166 -17.44 -2.21 -4.89
CA VAL A 166 -16.42 -1.31 -5.41
C VAL A 166 -15.44 -2.08 -6.30
N GLU A 167 -15.28 -1.67 -7.55
CA GLU A 167 -14.33 -2.22 -8.51
C GLU A 167 -13.30 -1.15 -8.89
N VAL A 168 -12.02 -1.44 -8.68
CA VAL A 168 -10.91 -0.61 -9.16
C VAL A 168 -10.47 -1.11 -10.53
N LEU A 169 -10.34 -0.20 -11.49
CA LEU A 169 -9.90 -0.48 -12.84
C LEU A 169 -8.42 -0.11 -12.99
N PRO A 170 -7.49 -1.08 -13.06
CA PRO A 170 -6.06 -0.79 -13.05
C PRO A 170 -5.59 0.13 -14.19
N VAL A 171 -6.22 0.03 -15.36
CA VAL A 171 -5.88 0.87 -16.53
C VAL A 171 -6.19 2.35 -16.31
N GLY A 172 -7.21 2.65 -15.50
CA GLY A 172 -7.63 4.02 -15.22
C GLY A 172 -7.15 4.56 -13.88
N CYS A 173 -6.78 3.69 -12.94
CA CYS A 173 -6.35 4.10 -11.63
C CYS A 173 -4.91 4.63 -11.68
N VAL A 174 -4.72 5.88 -11.27
CA VAL A 174 -3.41 6.55 -11.21
C VAL A 174 -2.75 6.45 -9.84
N GLY A 175 -3.43 5.85 -8.84
CA GLY A 175 -2.91 5.67 -7.49
C GLY A 175 -2.79 6.96 -6.68
N CYS A 176 -3.63 7.95 -6.94
CA CYS A 176 -3.55 9.28 -6.30
C CYS A 176 -3.84 9.28 -4.80
N GLY A 177 -4.57 8.28 -4.29
CA GLY A 177 -4.84 8.12 -2.86
C GLY A 177 -6.12 8.77 -2.34
N VAL A 178 -6.87 9.53 -3.15
CA VAL A 178 -8.13 10.16 -2.71
C VAL A 178 -9.12 9.15 -2.16
N CYS A 179 -9.27 8.00 -2.80
CA CYS A 179 -10.18 6.93 -2.34
C CYS A 179 -9.76 6.35 -0.98
N GLN A 180 -8.46 6.28 -0.68
CA GLN A 180 -7.95 5.88 0.63
C GLN A 180 -8.23 6.95 1.68
N TYR A 181 -7.98 8.22 1.35
CA TYR A 181 -8.22 9.34 2.25
C TYR A 181 -9.70 9.41 2.68
N GLU A 182 -10.61 9.37 1.72
CA GLU A 182 -12.06 9.47 1.93
C GLU A 182 -12.68 8.22 2.57
N CYS A 183 -11.99 7.09 2.58
CA CYS A 183 -12.52 5.86 3.14
C CYS A 183 -12.79 6.00 4.64
N PRO A 184 -14.05 5.79 5.12
CA PRO A 184 -14.41 6.01 6.51
C PRO A 184 -14.01 4.88 7.46
N THR A 185 -13.54 3.73 6.94
CA THR A 185 -13.20 2.57 7.78
C THR A 185 -11.85 2.73 8.48
N THR A 186 -11.70 2.11 9.64
CA THR A 186 -10.44 2.01 10.38
C THR A 186 -10.21 0.56 10.79
N PRO A 187 -9.20 -0.13 10.23
CA PRO A 187 -8.28 0.36 9.19
C PRO A 187 -8.98 0.65 7.86
N LYS A 188 -8.33 1.42 6.98
CA LYS A 188 -8.86 1.74 5.65
C LYS A 188 -9.13 0.47 4.85
N SER A 189 -10.30 0.36 4.24
CA SER A 189 -10.67 -0.78 3.40
C SER A 189 -10.19 -0.65 1.95
N ILE A 190 -9.74 0.52 1.55
CA ILE A 190 -9.08 0.75 0.27
C ILE A 190 -7.75 1.44 0.54
N VAL A 191 -6.67 0.90 0.01
CA VAL A 191 -5.31 1.40 0.21
C VAL A 191 -4.56 1.46 -1.11
N ILE A 192 -3.62 2.40 -1.22
CA ILE A 192 -2.78 2.49 -2.41
C ILE A 192 -1.53 1.66 -2.19
N GLN A 193 -1.31 0.71 -3.09
CA GLN A 193 -0.06 -0.01 -3.20
C GLN A 193 0.86 0.70 -4.18
N PRO A 194 2.10 1.03 -3.81
CA PRO A 194 3.09 1.55 -4.74
C PRO A 194 3.33 0.57 -5.89
N ILE A 195 3.57 1.09 -7.08
CA ILE A 195 3.93 0.21 -8.21
C ILE A 195 5.34 -0.31 -7.94
N GLN A 196 5.44 -1.60 -7.71
CA GLN A 196 6.73 -2.30 -7.67
C GLN A 196 7.15 -2.56 -9.10
N GLU A 197 8.20 -1.90 -9.55
CA GLU A 197 8.89 -2.41 -10.73
C GLU A 197 9.62 -3.68 -10.30
N TYR A 198 9.04 -4.82 -10.65
CA TYR A 198 9.79 -6.08 -10.63
C TYR A 198 10.92 -5.93 -11.65
N THR A 199 12.12 -5.62 -11.17
CA THR A 199 13.32 -5.89 -11.96
C THR A 199 13.41 -7.41 -12.07
N GLU A 200 12.93 -7.94 -13.19
CA GLU A 200 13.29 -9.29 -13.60
C GLU A 200 14.82 -9.31 -13.73
N ALA A 201 15.45 -10.06 -12.85
CA ALA A 201 16.90 -10.30 -12.86
C ALA A 201 17.25 -11.39 -13.87
#